data_9f22acfd9511757d760154815051284f
#
_entry.id   9f22acfd9511757d760154815051284f
#
_cell.length_a   1.000
_cell.length_b   1.000
_cell.length_c   1.000
_cell.angle_alpha   90.00
_cell.angle_beta   90.00
_cell.angle_gamma   90.00
#
_symmetry.space_group_name_H-M   'P 1'
#
loop_
_entity.id
_entity.type
_entity.pdbx_description
1 polymer ?
#
loop_
_entity_poly.entity_id
_entity_poly.type
_entity_poly.pdbx_seq_one_letter_code
_entity_poly.pdbx_strand_id
1 'polypeptide(L)'
;MSFIELNNVSKYWSDVKAVDKFNLKIEQGDFVVLLGPSGCGKSTTLRLIAGLENVSSGEITIDGNNVNNLDPSSRNISMVFQSYALFPHLNVQENIIFGLRVRKVDKGEREIKLKNVAEKVGLSHLLKRKPAELSGGQRQRVALARAIINENPICLMDEPLSNLDAKLRHQMRSEIRSLQKDLNITLIYVTHDQTEAMSMADKMVLMNEGEIIQQGKPKILYEKPDNTFTAKFLGNPPMNLINLEVEKNGNYIPISGEKIFVNNKSNKKSILGIRPENIEISEKGIKCKINDLDYQGSDVILSLQFGNQSIFARFDSKKVDQIDEQVYISWNKNDLHYFDSESGLRNVD
;
A
#
# COMPACT_ATOMS: atom_id res chain seq x y z
N MET A 1 18.30 -16.48 -4.53
CA MET A 1 18.20 -15.76 -5.82
C MET A 1 16.79 -15.21 -5.89
N SER A 2 16.63 -13.92 -6.17
CA SER A 2 15.30 -13.34 -6.30
C SER A 2 14.55 -13.97 -7.48
N PHE A 3 13.24 -14.14 -7.29
CA PHE A 3 12.37 -14.78 -8.28
C PHE A 3 11.94 -13.84 -9.39
N ILE A 4 11.72 -12.55 -9.04
CA ILE A 4 11.45 -11.48 -10.01
C ILE A 4 12.41 -10.34 -9.72
N GLU A 5 13.12 -9.84 -10.73
CA GLU A 5 13.97 -8.65 -10.62
C GLU A 5 13.62 -7.62 -11.68
N LEU A 6 13.53 -6.38 -11.24
CA LEU A 6 13.49 -5.21 -12.09
C LEU A 6 14.80 -4.45 -11.87
N ASN A 7 15.61 -4.31 -12.92
CA ASN A 7 16.92 -3.67 -12.86
C ASN A 7 16.91 -2.39 -13.73
N ASN A 8 16.91 -1.22 -13.06
CA ASN A 8 16.87 0.10 -13.70
C ASN A 8 15.77 0.24 -14.76
N VAL A 9 14.60 -0.36 -14.48
CA VAL A 9 13.46 -0.38 -15.41
C VAL A 9 12.87 1.02 -15.53
N SER A 10 12.74 1.52 -16.75
CA SER A 10 12.09 2.80 -17.02
C SER A 10 11.05 2.67 -18.13
N LYS A 11 10.00 3.50 -18.04
CA LYS A 11 8.96 3.66 -19.05
C LYS A 11 8.68 5.14 -19.27
N TYR A 12 8.83 5.56 -20.49
CA TYR A 12 8.54 6.91 -20.93
C TYR A 12 7.47 6.89 -22.03
N TRP A 13 6.54 7.84 -22.00
CA TRP A 13 5.64 8.18 -23.09
C TRP A 13 5.89 9.64 -23.48
N SER A 14 6.57 9.85 -24.61
CA SER A 14 7.07 11.17 -24.98
C SER A 14 7.88 11.76 -23.81
N ASP A 15 7.46 12.89 -23.27
CA ASP A 15 8.15 13.59 -22.17
C ASP A 15 7.71 13.13 -20.77
N VAL A 16 6.72 12.23 -20.69
CA VAL A 16 6.19 11.76 -19.39
C VAL A 16 6.96 10.53 -18.92
N LYS A 17 7.64 10.66 -17.78
CA LYS A 17 8.27 9.54 -17.07
C LYS A 17 7.24 8.84 -16.21
N ALA A 18 6.71 7.72 -16.67
CA ALA A 18 5.74 6.94 -15.91
C ALA A 18 6.40 6.01 -14.87
N VAL A 19 7.61 5.52 -15.19
CA VAL A 19 8.47 4.74 -14.30
C VAL A 19 9.90 5.15 -14.61
N ASP A 20 10.70 5.47 -13.59
CA ASP A 20 12.09 5.90 -13.77
C ASP A 20 13.04 5.08 -12.90
N LYS A 21 14.01 4.40 -13.52
CA LYS A 21 15.09 3.61 -12.88
C LYS A 21 14.62 2.71 -11.74
N PHE A 22 13.50 2.05 -11.95
CA PHE A 22 12.84 1.23 -10.94
C PHE A 22 13.66 -0.03 -10.64
N ASN A 23 14.06 -0.21 -9.37
CA ASN A 23 14.86 -1.33 -8.92
C ASN A 23 14.10 -2.10 -7.84
N LEU A 24 13.67 -3.33 -8.13
CA LEU A 24 12.90 -4.15 -7.20
C LEU A 24 13.30 -5.62 -7.31
N LYS A 25 13.48 -6.25 -6.16
CA LYS A 25 13.71 -7.69 -6.02
C LYS A 25 12.58 -8.31 -5.23
N ILE A 26 12.02 -9.40 -5.74
CA ILE A 26 10.89 -10.13 -5.16
C ILE A 26 11.30 -11.59 -5.02
N GLU A 27 11.14 -12.15 -3.83
CA GLU A 27 11.38 -13.57 -3.59
C GLU A 27 10.14 -14.40 -3.96
N GLN A 28 10.35 -15.69 -4.21
CA GLN A 28 9.24 -16.60 -4.50
C GLN A 28 8.31 -16.71 -3.28
N GLY A 29 7.01 -16.62 -3.51
CA GLY A 29 6.00 -16.68 -2.45
C GLY A 29 5.77 -15.37 -1.70
N ASP A 30 6.49 -14.28 -2.02
CA ASP A 30 6.24 -12.96 -1.42
C ASP A 30 4.89 -12.38 -1.86
N PHE A 31 4.25 -11.68 -0.94
CA PHE A 31 3.16 -10.75 -1.20
C PHE A 31 3.71 -9.33 -1.24
N VAL A 32 3.95 -8.79 -2.43
CA VAL A 32 4.49 -7.45 -2.63
C VAL A 32 3.38 -6.46 -2.97
N VAL A 33 3.31 -5.35 -2.24
CA VAL A 33 2.32 -4.29 -2.51
C VAL A 33 3.01 -3.05 -3.05
N LEU A 34 2.59 -2.61 -4.25
CA LEU A 34 2.94 -1.30 -4.80
C LEU A 34 1.90 -0.29 -4.32
N LEU A 35 2.34 0.67 -3.51
CA LEU A 35 1.51 1.69 -2.87
C LEU A 35 1.95 3.09 -3.31
N GLY A 36 1.04 4.04 -3.38
CA GLY A 36 1.34 5.44 -3.68
C GLY A 36 0.15 6.19 -4.23
N PRO A 37 0.27 7.51 -4.45
CA PRO A 37 -0.79 8.35 -4.99
C PRO A 37 -1.21 7.92 -6.40
N SER A 38 -2.39 8.37 -6.82
CA SER A 38 -2.87 8.13 -8.20
C SER A 38 -1.88 8.72 -9.21
N GLY A 39 -1.61 7.98 -10.29
CA GLY A 39 -0.70 8.43 -11.35
C GLY A 39 0.80 8.24 -11.06
N CYS A 40 1.22 7.69 -9.91
CA CYS A 40 2.64 7.51 -9.59
C CYS A 40 3.34 6.33 -10.29
N GLY A 41 2.69 5.63 -11.24
CA GLY A 41 3.33 4.57 -12.03
C GLY A 41 3.03 3.12 -11.62
N LYS A 42 2.24 2.85 -10.58
CA LYS A 42 1.95 1.48 -10.07
C LYS A 42 1.40 0.52 -11.13
N SER A 43 0.27 0.88 -11.75
CA SER A 43 -0.35 0.06 -12.80
C SER A 43 0.52 -0.07 -14.03
N THR A 44 1.32 0.96 -14.35
CA THR A 44 2.34 0.90 -15.41
C THR A 44 3.40 -0.15 -15.09
N THR A 45 3.97 -0.13 -13.88
CA THR A 45 4.94 -1.13 -13.42
C THR A 45 4.36 -2.54 -13.50
N LEU A 46 3.10 -2.70 -13.07
CA LEU A 46 2.41 -4.00 -13.16
C LEU A 46 2.28 -4.49 -14.61
N ARG A 47 1.91 -3.58 -15.54
CA ARG A 47 1.79 -3.91 -16.98
C ARG A 47 3.13 -4.23 -17.64
N LEU A 48 4.21 -3.57 -17.22
CA LEU A 48 5.57 -3.90 -17.67
C LEU A 48 5.96 -5.32 -17.27
N ILE A 49 5.70 -5.71 -16.01
CA ILE A 49 5.94 -7.08 -15.52
C ILE A 49 5.09 -8.09 -16.30
N ALA A 50 3.81 -7.77 -16.55
CA ALA A 50 2.91 -8.62 -17.32
C ALA A 50 3.28 -8.76 -18.81
N GLY A 51 4.12 -7.87 -19.34
CA GLY A 51 4.42 -7.79 -20.78
C GLY A 51 3.31 -7.15 -21.61
N LEU A 52 2.38 -6.46 -20.96
CA LEU A 52 1.33 -5.68 -21.63
C LEU A 52 1.83 -4.34 -22.12
N GLU A 53 2.99 -3.91 -21.60
CA GLU A 53 3.73 -2.73 -22.01
C GLU A 53 5.21 -3.09 -22.17
N ASN A 54 5.90 -2.47 -23.13
CA ASN A 54 7.32 -2.64 -23.30
C ASN A 54 8.09 -1.66 -22.43
N VAL A 55 9.22 -2.09 -21.87
CA VAL A 55 10.17 -1.22 -21.18
C VAL A 55 10.82 -0.24 -22.17
N SER A 56 11.08 0.99 -21.73
CA SER A 56 11.89 1.94 -22.52
C SER A 56 13.38 1.71 -22.30
N SER A 57 13.76 1.28 -21.07
CA SER A 57 15.14 0.87 -20.73
C SER A 57 15.12 -0.01 -19.49
N GLY A 58 16.23 -0.67 -19.21
CA GLY A 58 16.37 -1.61 -18.08
C GLY A 58 15.94 -3.03 -18.43
N GLU A 59 15.92 -3.87 -17.43
CA GLU A 59 15.70 -5.30 -17.59
C GLU A 59 14.73 -5.86 -16.54
N ILE A 60 13.84 -6.73 -16.99
CA ILE A 60 12.96 -7.52 -16.13
C ILE A 60 13.34 -8.98 -16.28
N THR A 61 13.67 -9.65 -15.18
CA THR A 61 13.93 -11.09 -15.14
C THR A 61 12.91 -11.82 -14.28
N ILE A 62 12.52 -13.00 -14.71
CA ILE A 62 11.66 -13.92 -13.96
C ILE A 62 12.37 -15.28 -13.95
N ASP A 63 12.58 -15.82 -12.76
CA ASP A 63 13.32 -17.07 -12.56
C ASP A 63 14.67 -17.08 -13.30
N GLY A 64 15.40 -15.96 -13.20
CA GLY A 64 16.69 -15.73 -13.86
C GLY A 64 16.64 -15.51 -15.37
N ASN A 65 15.49 -15.56 -16.01
CA ASN A 65 15.33 -15.38 -17.45
C ASN A 65 14.86 -13.95 -17.78
N ASN A 66 15.53 -13.29 -18.74
CA ASN A 66 15.07 -12.00 -19.24
C ASN A 66 13.75 -12.17 -20.01
N VAL A 67 12.73 -11.39 -19.61
CA VAL A 67 11.37 -11.47 -20.18
C VAL A 67 10.95 -10.24 -20.98
N ASN A 68 11.85 -9.28 -21.21
CA ASN A 68 11.52 -8.02 -21.89
C ASN A 68 10.80 -8.23 -23.23
N ASN A 69 11.30 -9.21 -24.01
CA ASN A 69 10.81 -9.50 -25.37
C ASN A 69 9.82 -10.69 -25.42
N LEU A 70 9.42 -11.22 -24.26
CA LEU A 70 8.44 -12.32 -24.21
C LEU A 70 7.02 -11.78 -24.23
N ASP A 71 6.18 -12.39 -25.04
CA ASP A 71 4.74 -12.14 -25.02
C ASP A 71 4.14 -12.41 -23.63
N PRO A 72 3.06 -11.69 -23.24
CA PRO A 72 2.38 -11.91 -21.96
C PRO A 72 2.01 -13.36 -21.69
N SER A 73 1.58 -14.09 -22.72
CA SER A 73 1.18 -15.49 -22.62
C SER A 73 2.33 -16.45 -22.26
N SER A 74 3.58 -16.05 -22.50
CA SER A 74 4.80 -16.85 -22.29
C SER A 74 5.48 -16.56 -20.94
N ARG A 75 5.01 -15.55 -20.17
CA ARG A 75 5.61 -15.18 -18.88
C ARG A 75 5.11 -15.99 -17.68
N ASN A 76 4.18 -16.92 -17.88
CA ASN A 76 3.55 -17.72 -16.80
C ASN A 76 2.96 -16.86 -15.66
N ILE A 77 2.30 -15.77 -16.03
CA ILE A 77 1.68 -14.82 -15.11
C ILE A 77 0.17 -14.89 -15.24
N SER A 78 -0.54 -14.79 -14.13
CA SER A 78 -1.98 -14.52 -14.08
C SER A 78 -2.21 -13.07 -13.70
N MET A 79 -3.30 -12.44 -14.20
CA MET A 79 -3.62 -11.06 -13.87
C MET A 79 -5.10 -10.86 -13.53
N VAL A 80 -5.35 -10.10 -12.45
CA VAL A 80 -6.67 -9.60 -12.07
C VAL A 80 -6.70 -8.09 -12.30
N PHE A 81 -7.58 -7.65 -13.18
CA PHE A 81 -7.75 -6.22 -13.53
C PHE A 81 -8.73 -5.53 -12.57
N GLN A 82 -8.62 -4.23 -12.43
CA GLN A 82 -9.50 -3.38 -11.63
C GLN A 82 -10.99 -3.53 -12.01
N SER A 83 -11.30 -3.70 -13.30
CA SER A 83 -12.66 -3.93 -13.81
C SER A 83 -13.11 -5.39 -13.73
N TYR A 84 -12.26 -6.28 -13.15
CA TYR A 84 -12.40 -7.74 -13.17
C TYR A 84 -12.31 -8.36 -14.58
N ALA A 85 -12.58 -7.62 -15.65
CA ALA A 85 -12.53 -8.02 -17.05
C ALA A 85 -13.22 -9.38 -17.31
N LEU A 86 -14.40 -9.60 -16.71
CA LEU A 86 -15.21 -10.79 -16.93
C LEU A 86 -15.89 -10.70 -18.31
N PHE A 87 -15.97 -11.85 -18.99
CA PHE A 87 -16.70 -11.98 -20.25
C PHE A 87 -18.20 -11.97 -19.97
N PRO A 88 -18.97 -10.93 -20.36
CA PRO A 88 -20.36 -10.76 -19.94
C PRO A 88 -21.30 -11.79 -20.55
N HIS A 89 -20.95 -12.36 -21.71
CA HIS A 89 -21.71 -13.38 -22.42
C HIS A 89 -21.48 -14.80 -21.90
N LEU A 90 -20.39 -15.03 -21.14
CA LEU A 90 -20.05 -16.32 -20.54
C LEU A 90 -20.59 -16.41 -19.11
N ASN A 91 -20.99 -17.60 -18.67
CA ASN A 91 -21.33 -17.85 -17.26
C ASN A 91 -20.06 -17.96 -16.37
N VAL A 92 -20.24 -18.15 -15.06
CA VAL A 92 -19.14 -18.21 -14.07
C VAL A 92 -18.16 -19.33 -14.42
N GLN A 93 -18.63 -20.56 -14.64
CA GLN A 93 -17.72 -21.69 -14.96
C GLN A 93 -16.94 -21.43 -16.26
N GLU A 94 -17.59 -20.90 -17.29
CA GLU A 94 -16.94 -20.58 -18.56
C GLU A 94 -15.90 -19.48 -18.44
N ASN A 95 -16.18 -18.43 -17.62
CA ASN A 95 -15.19 -17.41 -17.29
C ASN A 95 -13.97 -18.00 -16.61
N ILE A 96 -14.17 -18.87 -15.61
CA ILE A 96 -13.08 -19.46 -14.83
C ILE A 96 -12.19 -20.35 -15.73
N ILE A 97 -12.79 -21.26 -16.50
CA ILE A 97 -12.03 -22.22 -17.33
C ILE A 97 -11.54 -21.65 -18.66
N PHE A 98 -11.83 -20.39 -18.97
CA PHE A 98 -11.53 -19.80 -20.29
C PHE A 98 -10.06 -19.99 -20.69
N GLY A 99 -9.11 -19.66 -19.81
CA GLY A 99 -7.68 -19.83 -20.08
C GLY A 99 -7.27 -21.27 -20.35
N LEU A 100 -7.83 -22.24 -19.62
CA LEU A 100 -7.58 -23.66 -19.81
C LEU A 100 -8.14 -24.15 -21.16
N ARG A 101 -9.30 -23.60 -21.61
CA ARG A 101 -9.88 -23.92 -22.93
C ARG A 101 -8.98 -23.41 -24.06
N VAL A 102 -8.47 -22.21 -23.96
CA VAL A 102 -7.54 -21.63 -24.95
C VAL A 102 -6.26 -22.46 -25.05
N ARG A 103 -5.75 -22.94 -23.92
CA ARG A 103 -4.56 -23.83 -23.85
C ARG A 103 -4.88 -25.29 -24.23
N LYS A 104 -6.12 -25.60 -24.62
CA LYS A 104 -6.58 -26.94 -25.03
C LYS A 104 -6.38 -28.03 -23.96
N VAL A 105 -6.43 -27.65 -22.67
CA VAL A 105 -6.40 -28.61 -21.54
C VAL A 105 -7.58 -29.57 -21.66
N ASP A 106 -7.39 -30.86 -21.33
CA ASP A 106 -8.44 -31.88 -21.42
C ASP A 106 -9.70 -31.50 -20.62
N LYS A 107 -10.87 -31.98 -21.11
CA LYS A 107 -12.16 -31.64 -20.49
C LYS A 107 -12.27 -32.18 -19.07
N GLY A 108 -11.84 -33.42 -18.83
CA GLY A 108 -11.89 -34.01 -17.48
C GLY A 108 -10.99 -33.26 -16.49
N GLU A 109 -9.77 -32.89 -16.90
CA GLU A 109 -8.87 -32.07 -16.08
C GLU A 109 -9.46 -30.71 -15.76
N ARG A 110 -10.06 -30.01 -16.75
CA ARG A 110 -10.73 -28.73 -16.55
C ARG A 110 -11.87 -28.82 -15.54
N GLU A 111 -12.67 -29.88 -15.56
CA GLU A 111 -13.78 -30.10 -14.62
C GLU A 111 -13.29 -30.32 -13.20
N ILE A 112 -12.20 -31.07 -13.02
CA ILE A 112 -11.57 -31.29 -11.70
C ILE A 112 -11.01 -29.96 -11.16
N LYS A 113 -10.23 -29.24 -11.96
CA LYS A 113 -9.66 -27.93 -11.57
C LYS A 113 -10.75 -26.91 -11.26
N LEU A 114 -11.80 -26.85 -12.08
CA LEU A 114 -12.95 -25.98 -11.84
C LEU A 114 -13.62 -26.26 -10.50
N LYS A 115 -13.91 -27.53 -10.20
CA LYS A 115 -14.53 -27.93 -8.93
C LYS A 115 -13.68 -27.48 -7.76
N ASN A 116 -12.39 -27.79 -7.77
CA ASN A 116 -11.46 -27.45 -6.68
C ASN A 116 -11.34 -25.94 -6.46
N VAL A 117 -11.22 -25.15 -7.54
CA VAL A 117 -11.09 -23.70 -7.45
C VAL A 117 -12.42 -23.06 -7.00
N ALA A 118 -13.55 -23.48 -7.57
CA ALA A 118 -14.88 -22.96 -7.22
C ALA A 118 -15.22 -23.21 -5.75
N GLU A 119 -14.80 -24.34 -5.20
CA GLU A 119 -14.97 -24.70 -3.81
C GLU A 119 -14.12 -23.79 -2.90
N LYS A 120 -12.83 -23.60 -3.23
CA LYS A 120 -11.89 -22.73 -2.51
C LYS A 120 -12.37 -21.28 -2.41
N VAL A 121 -12.99 -20.73 -3.45
CA VAL A 121 -13.48 -19.34 -3.46
C VAL A 121 -14.99 -19.21 -3.18
N GLY A 122 -15.67 -20.31 -2.80
CA GLY A 122 -17.09 -20.31 -2.43
C GLY A 122 -18.06 -20.03 -3.58
N LEU A 123 -17.73 -20.43 -4.81
CA LEU A 123 -18.52 -20.17 -6.02
C LEU A 123 -19.30 -21.38 -6.54
N SER A 124 -19.22 -22.55 -5.92
CA SER A 124 -19.81 -23.82 -6.43
C SER A 124 -21.30 -23.72 -6.77
N HIS A 125 -22.07 -22.91 -6.01
CA HIS A 125 -23.50 -22.72 -6.21
C HIS A 125 -23.85 -21.65 -7.27
N LEU A 126 -22.84 -20.95 -7.84
CA LEU A 126 -23.00 -19.84 -8.78
C LEU A 126 -22.52 -20.16 -10.21
N LEU A 127 -22.00 -21.34 -10.46
CA LEU A 127 -21.30 -21.70 -11.70
C LEU A 127 -22.09 -21.43 -12.99
N LYS A 128 -23.42 -21.52 -12.94
CA LYS A 128 -24.30 -21.30 -14.10
C LYS A 128 -24.74 -19.84 -14.30
N ARG A 129 -24.49 -18.96 -13.32
CA ARG A 129 -24.88 -17.54 -13.40
C ARG A 129 -23.97 -16.76 -14.35
N LYS A 130 -24.51 -15.67 -14.90
CA LYS A 130 -23.75 -14.70 -15.70
C LYS A 130 -23.23 -13.57 -14.81
N PRO A 131 -22.18 -12.83 -15.22
CA PRO A 131 -21.62 -11.72 -14.44
C PRO A 131 -22.62 -10.64 -14.02
N ALA A 132 -23.65 -10.37 -14.83
CA ALA A 132 -24.71 -9.41 -14.53
C ALA A 132 -25.58 -9.82 -13.32
N GLU A 133 -25.63 -11.12 -13.00
CA GLU A 133 -26.44 -11.69 -11.91
C GLU A 133 -25.64 -11.80 -10.59
N LEU A 134 -24.41 -11.28 -10.56
CA LEU A 134 -23.48 -11.41 -9.43
C LEU A 134 -23.30 -10.07 -8.70
N SER A 135 -23.12 -10.15 -7.38
CA SER A 135 -22.65 -9.01 -6.58
C SER A 135 -21.21 -8.62 -6.94
N GLY A 136 -20.76 -7.44 -6.51
CA GLY A 136 -19.37 -6.98 -6.71
C GLY A 136 -18.34 -7.99 -6.20
N GLY A 137 -18.49 -8.46 -4.97
CA GLY A 137 -17.59 -9.46 -4.39
C GLY A 137 -17.65 -10.83 -5.08
N GLN A 138 -18.82 -11.24 -5.59
CA GLN A 138 -18.92 -12.47 -6.37
C GLN A 138 -18.18 -12.34 -7.71
N ARG A 139 -18.31 -11.20 -8.41
CA ARG A 139 -17.54 -10.92 -9.63
C ARG A 139 -16.03 -10.95 -9.38
N GLN A 140 -15.60 -10.36 -8.28
CA GLN A 140 -14.18 -10.39 -7.87
C GLN A 140 -13.69 -11.82 -7.62
N ARG A 141 -14.45 -12.64 -6.88
CA ARG A 141 -14.10 -14.06 -6.67
C ARG A 141 -14.02 -14.85 -7.98
N VAL A 142 -14.87 -14.54 -8.96
CA VAL A 142 -14.77 -15.16 -10.31
C VAL A 142 -13.47 -14.73 -11.00
N ALA A 143 -13.08 -13.46 -10.93
CA ALA A 143 -11.82 -13.00 -11.49
C ALA A 143 -10.60 -13.64 -10.81
N LEU A 144 -10.66 -13.77 -9.48
CA LEU A 144 -9.64 -14.46 -8.69
C LEU A 144 -9.57 -15.95 -9.07
N ALA A 145 -10.71 -16.65 -9.14
CA ALA A 145 -10.77 -18.06 -9.56
C ALA A 145 -10.17 -18.25 -10.96
N ARG A 146 -10.48 -17.35 -11.91
CA ARG A 146 -9.91 -17.36 -13.26
C ARG A 146 -8.39 -17.16 -13.26
N ALA A 147 -7.85 -16.38 -12.34
CA ALA A 147 -6.41 -16.17 -12.22
C ALA A 147 -5.70 -17.39 -11.65
N ILE A 148 -6.24 -18.01 -10.59
CA ILE A 148 -5.57 -19.11 -9.87
C ILE A 148 -5.73 -20.47 -10.52
N ILE A 149 -6.79 -20.70 -11.34
CA ILE A 149 -7.03 -22.00 -11.98
C ILE A 149 -5.91 -22.41 -12.95
N ASN A 150 -5.16 -21.44 -13.46
CA ASN A 150 -4.02 -21.66 -14.35
C ASN A 150 -2.77 -22.18 -13.62
N GLU A 151 -2.75 -22.13 -12.28
CA GLU A 151 -1.63 -22.55 -11.43
C GLU A 151 -0.30 -21.85 -11.79
N ASN A 152 -0.38 -20.63 -12.32
CA ASN A 152 0.80 -19.83 -12.61
C ASN A 152 1.47 -19.39 -11.29
N PRO A 153 2.80 -19.41 -11.21
CA PRO A 153 3.53 -19.09 -9.98
C PRO A 153 3.46 -17.61 -9.59
N ILE A 154 3.04 -16.73 -10.52
CA ILE A 154 2.94 -15.29 -10.34
C ILE A 154 1.51 -14.83 -10.60
N CYS A 155 0.97 -14.04 -9.68
CA CYS A 155 -0.32 -13.37 -9.83
C CYS A 155 -0.15 -11.86 -9.65
N LEU A 156 -0.64 -11.09 -10.61
CA LEU A 156 -0.65 -9.63 -10.59
C LEU A 156 -2.08 -9.15 -10.33
N MET A 157 -2.27 -8.18 -9.44
CA MET A 157 -3.57 -7.61 -9.12
C MET A 157 -3.53 -6.09 -9.17
N ASP A 158 -4.32 -5.50 -10.08
CA ASP A 158 -4.42 -4.06 -10.28
C ASP A 158 -5.67 -3.52 -9.58
N GLU A 159 -5.53 -2.93 -8.40
CA GLU A 159 -6.61 -2.37 -7.55
C GLU A 159 -7.87 -3.26 -7.43
N PRO A 160 -7.73 -4.55 -7.09
CA PRO A 160 -8.85 -5.50 -7.21
C PRO A 160 -9.98 -5.25 -6.22
N LEU A 161 -9.75 -4.47 -5.14
CA LEU A 161 -10.74 -4.20 -4.09
C LEU A 161 -11.39 -2.81 -4.19
N SER A 162 -10.98 -1.96 -5.13
CA SER A 162 -11.41 -0.55 -5.24
C SER A 162 -12.93 -0.38 -5.38
N ASN A 163 -13.61 -1.33 -6.02
CA ASN A 163 -15.04 -1.27 -6.31
C ASN A 163 -15.93 -1.95 -5.24
N LEU A 164 -15.40 -2.25 -4.06
CA LEU A 164 -16.11 -2.93 -2.98
C LEU A 164 -16.40 -1.99 -1.81
N ASP A 165 -17.50 -2.26 -1.09
CA ASP A 165 -17.77 -1.60 0.19
C ASP A 165 -16.76 -2.01 1.28
N ALA A 166 -16.69 -1.24 2.37
CA ALA A 166 -15.68 -1.40 3.41
C ALA A 166 -15.72 -2.78 4.11
N LYS A 167 -16.93 -3.32 4.37
CA LYS A 167 -17.10 -4.61 5.03
C LYS A 167 -16.60 -5.75 4.15
N LEU A 168 -17.01 -5.74 2.89
CA LEU A 168 -16.62 -6.76 1.91
C LEU A 168 -15.12 -6.66 1.59
N ARG A 169 -14.57 -5.44 1.51
CA ARG A 169 -13.14 -5.20 1.33
C ARG A 169 -12.31 -5.83 2.45
N HIS A 170 -12.74 -5.66 3.71
CA HIS A 170 -12.07 -6.28 4.86
C HIS A 170 -12.05 -7.82 4.75
N GLN A 171 -13.17 -8.45 4.40
CA GLN A 171 -13.27 -9.89 4.22
C GLN A 171 -12.38 -10.38 3.08
N MET A 172 -12.43 -9.70 1.92
CA MET A 172 -11.66 -10.08 0.73
C MET A 172 -10.14 -9.98 0.92
N ARG A 173 -9.66 -9.01 1.72
CA ARG A 173 -8.23 -8.94 2.10
C ARG A 173 -7.77 -10.23 2.76
N SER A 174 -8.51 -10.71 3.76
CA SER A 174 -8.18 -11.95 4.47
C SER A 174 -8.23 -13.17 3.55
N GLU A 175 -9.22 -13.24 2.66
CA GLU A 175 -9.36 -14.33 1.69
C GLU A 175 -8.20 -14.35 0.68
N ILE A 176 -7.85 -13.20 0.09
CA ILE A 176 -6.73 -13.11 -0.86
C ILE A 176 -5.42 -13.51 -0.18
N ARG A 177 -5.18 -13.05 1.06
CA ARG A 177 -3.96 -13.39 1.79
C ARG A 177 -3.89 -14.88 2.14
N SER A 178 -5.02 -15.49 2.56
CA SER A 178 -5.08 -16.94 2.81
C SER A 178 -4.80 -17.73 1.53
N LEU A 179 -5.50 -17.39 0.43
CA LEU A 179 -5.30 -18.07 -0.86
C LEU A 179 -3.85 -17.98 -1.35
N GLN A 180 -3.21 -16.81 -1.21
CA GLN A 180 -1.82 -16.63 -1.60
C GLN A 180 -0.89 -17.59 -0.83
N LYS A 181 -1.10 -17.71 0.49
CA LYS A 181 -0.33 -18.63 1.34
C LYS A 181 -0.60 -20.09 1.01
N ASP A 182 -1.89 -20.47 0.87
CA ASP A 182 -2.31 -21.84 0.60
C ASP A 182 -1.79 -22.35 -0.74
N LEU A 183 -1.66 -21.46 -1.73
CA LEU A 183 -1.17 -21.78 -3.07
C LEU A 183 0.32 -21.51 -3.26
N ASN A 184 0.97 -20.88 -2.26
CA ASN A 184 2.38 -20.47 -2.30
C ASN A 184 2.75 -19.69 -3.59
N ILE A 185 1.85 -18.80 -4.04
CA ILE A 185 2.08 -17.98 -5.24
C ILE A 185 2.75 -16.66 -4.87
N THR A 186 3.61 -16.16 -5.77
CA THR A 186 4.16 -14.80 -5.68
C THR A 186 3.11 -13.82 -6.15
N LEU A 187 2.77 -12.84 -5.32
CA LEU A 187 1.70 -11.90 -5.63
C LEU A 187 2.21 -10.46 -5.64
N ILE A 188 1.96 -9.74 -6.73
CA ILE A 188 2.22 -8.31 -6.84
C ILE A 188 0.88 -7.59 -6.90
N TYR A 189 0.63 -6.75 -5.93
CA TYR A 189 -0.66 -6.12 -5.68
C TYR A 189 -0.53 -4.59 -5.76
N VAL A 190 -1.34 -3.96 -6.55
CA VAL A 190 -1.43 -2.51 -6.66
C VAL A 190 -2.61 -2.00 -5.86
N THR A 191 -2.39 -0.99 -5.04
CA THR A 191 -3.45 -0.27 -4.33
C THR A 191 -3.04 1.16 -4.01
N HIS A 192 -4.01 2.01 -3.70
CA HIS A 192 -3.82 3.30 -3.06
C HIS A 192 -4.29 3.29 -1.60
N ASP A 193 -4.86 2.17 -1.12
CA ASP A 193 -5.33 1.99 0.26
C ASP A 193 -4.19 1.50 1.16
N GLN A 194 -3.79 2.36 2.11
CA GLN A 194 -2.74 2.05 3.08
C GLN A 194 -3.08 0.86 3.97
N THR A 195 -4.38 0.68 4.30
CA THR A 195 -4.82 -0.41 5.16
C THR A 195 -4.63 -1.76 4.48
N GLU A 196 -4.87 -1.83 3.16
CA GLU A 196 -4.59 -3.01 2.36
C GLU A 196 -3.10 -3.34 2.38
N ALA A 197 -2.26 -2.34 2.09
CA ALA A 197 -0.82 -2.50 2.05
C ALA A 197 -0.25 -2.93 3.42
N MET A 198 -0.67 -2.27 4.51
CA MET A 198 -0.20 -2.57 5.87
C MET A 198 -0.62 -3.97 6.35
N SER A 199 -1.82 -4.45 5.96
CA SER A 199 -2.37 -5.70 6.48
C SER A 199 -1.98 -6.95 5.68
N MET A 200 -1.64 -6.80 4.39
CA MET A 200 -1.43 -7.95 3.51
C MET A 200 0.02 -8.15 3.08
N ALA A 201 0.82 -7.08 2.99
CA ALA A 201 2.14 -7.16 2.37
C ALA A 201 3.20 -7.83 3.26
N ASP A 202 4.02 -8.69 2.66
CA ASP A 202 5.31 -9.09 3.22
C ASP A 202 6.35 -7.98 2.94
N LYS A 203 6.25 -7.36 1.75
CA LYS A 203 7.04 -6.22 1.31
C LYS A 203 6.16 -5.14 0.70
N MET A 204 6.29 -3.93 1.19
CA MET A 204 5.65 -2.73 0.65
C MET A 204 6.66 -1.92 -0.16
N VAL A 205 6.23 -1.39 -1.30
CA VAL A 205 6.99 -0.50 -2.17
C VAL A 205 6.19 0.79 -2.31
N LEU A 206 6.62 1.83 -1.64
CA LEU A 206 5.99 3.16 -1.74
C LEU A 206 6.58 3.90 -2.94
N MET A 207 5.69 4.31 -3.83
CA MET A 207 6.03 4.98 -5.09
C MET A 207 5.53 6.42 -5.12
N ASN A 208 6.30 7.29 -5.73
CA ASN A 208 5.87 8.63 -6.13
C ASN A 208 6.57 9.02 -7.43
N GLU A 209 5.85 9.68 -8.35
CA GLU A 209 6.40 10.23 -9.61
C GLU A 209 7.27 9.26 -10.43
N GLY A 210 6.88 7.98 -10.46
CA GLY A 210 7.58 6.94 -11.21
C GLY A 210 8.75 6.29 -10.47
N GLU A 211 9.10 6.75 -9.28
CA GLU A 211 10.25 6.28 -8.50
C GLU A 211 9.83 5.51 -7.23
N ILE A 212 10.72 4.66 -6.71
CA ILE A 212 10.59 4.06 -5.39
C ILE A 212 11.10 5.06 -4.35
N ILE A 213 10.21 5.51 -3.48
CA ILE A 213 10.55 6.41 -2.37
C ILE A 213 11.11 5.64 -1.17
N GLN A 214 10.48 4.52 -0.84
CA GLN A 214 10.94 3.61 0.21
C GLN A 214 10.36 2.22 -0.03
N GLN A 215 11.11 1.16 0.31
CA GLN A 215 10.63 -0.21 0.25
C GLN A 215 11.09 -1.03 1.46
N GLY A 216 10.28 -1.98 1.88
CA GLY A 216 10.58 -2.85 3.02
C GLY A 216 9.33 -3.46 3.65
N LYS A 217 9.47 -4.00 4.86
CA LYS A 217 8.32 -4.50 5.63
C LYS A 217 7.39 -3.33 6.00
N PRO A 218 6.06 -3.47 5.92
CA PRO A 218 5.11 -2.40 6.23
C PRO A 218 5.38 -1.71 7.57
N LYS A 219 5.62 -2.50 8.62
CA LYS A 219 5.96 -2.00 9.96
C LYS A 219 7.17 -1.05 9.95
N ILE A 220 8.22 -1.39 9.19
CA ILE A 220 9.44 -0.55 9.12
C ILE A 220 9.16 0.78 8.43
N LEU A 221 8.39 0.79 7.32
CA LEU A 221 8.05 2.03 6.64
C LEU A 221 7.20 2.95 7.54
N TYR A 222 6.34 2.39 8.37
CA TYR A 222 5.51 3.14 9.30
C TYR A 222 6.29 3.69 10.49
N GLU A 223 7.05 2.81 11.18
CA GLU A 223 7.79 3.16 12.41
C GLU A 223 9.07 3.94 12.11
N LYS A 224 9.69 3.73 10.95
CA LYS A 224 10.98 4.31 10.59
C LYS A 224 10.95 4.86 9.15
N PRO A 225 10.13 5.88 8.88
CA PRO A 225 10.10 6.48 7.55
C PRO A 225 11.46 7.11 7.22
N ASP A 226 11.98 6.86 6.02
CA ASP A 226 13.29 7.37 5.58
C ASP A 226 13.22 8.85 5.17
N ASN A 227 12.01 9.37 4.93
CA ASN A 227 11.81 10.73 4.49
C ASN A 227 10.42 11.27 4.90
N THR A 228 10.25 12.58 4.77
CA THR A 228 9.00 13.29 5.09
C THR A 228 7.83 12.85 4.21
N PHE A 229 8.06 12.43 2.96
CA PHE A 229 7.00 11.91 2.09
C PHE A 229 6.42 10.62 2.68
N THR A 230 7.25 9.63 3.01
CA THR A 230 6.80 8.38 3.64
C THR A 230 6.11 8.64 4.96
N ALA A 231 6.67 9.52 5.80
CA ALA A 231 6.10 9.90 7.09
C ALA A 231 4.69 10.49 6.95
N LYS A 232 4.49 11.35 5.96
CA LYS A 232 3.23 12.03 5.68
C LYS A 232 2.24 11.16 4.91
N PHE A 233 2.72 10.25 4.05
CA PHE A 233 1.86 9.40 3.26
C PHE A 233 1.27 8.25 4.09
N LEU A 234 2.03 7.65 5.01
CA LEU A 234 1.59 6.53 5.82
C LEU A 234 0.99 6.99 7.15
N GLY A 235 -0.21 6.49 7.45
CA GLY A 235 -1.00 6.80 8.64
C GLY A 235 -2.21 7.67 8.33
N ASN A 236 -3.27 7.49 9.12
CA ASN A 236 -4.48 8.31 9.09
C ASN A 236 -4.96 8.57 10.52
N PRO A 237 -4.73 9.80 11.05
CA PRO A 237 -4.03 10.94 10.43
C PRO A 237 -2.55 10.66 10.12
N PRO A 238 -1.94 11.46 9.22
CA PRO A 238 -0.53 11.33 8.90
C PRO A 238 0.37 11.73 10.09
N MET A 239 1.68 11.43 10.00
CA MET A 239 2.67 11.95 10.96
C MET A 239 2.65 13.47 10.97
N ASN A 240 2.61 14.06 12.15
CA ASN A 240 2.80 15.50 12.32
C ASN A 240 4.25 15.87 11.96
N LEU A 241 4.40 16.84 11.07
CA LEU A 241 5.71 17.37 10.67
C LEU A 241 5.80 18.83 11.12
N ILE A 242 6.59 19.08 12.15
CA ILE A 242 6.72 20.38 12.82
C ILE A 242 8.06 21.00 12.44
N ASN A 243 8.03 22.16 11.81
CA ASN A 243 9.25 22.88 11.46
C ASN A 243 9.94 23.39 12.73
N LEU A 244 11.23 23.12 12.86
CA LEU A 244 12.06 23.59 13.96
C LEU A 244 12.84 24.83 13.54
N GLU A 245 13.03 25.76 14.48
CA GLU A 245 13.97 26.86 14.35
C GLU A 245 15.29 26.56 15.07
N VAL A 246 16.37 27.17 14.61
CA VAL A 246 17.72 26.96 15.12
C VAL A 246 18.22 28.18 15.86
N GLU A 247 18.73 27.97 17.06
CA GLU A 247 19.49 28.96 17.84
C GLU A 247 20.82 28.40 18.32
N LYS A 248 21.65 29.25 18.97
CA LYS A 248 22.95 28.83 19.56
C LYS A 248 22.81 27.66 20.52
N ASN A 249 21.65 27.53 21.17
CA ASN A 249 21.37 26.47 22.15
C ASN A 249 20.72 25.19 21.54
N GLY A 250 20.58 25.11 20.22
CA GLY A 250 20.00 23.96 19.50
C GLY A 250 18.69 24.29 18.78
N ASN A 251 18.01 23.22 18.33
CA ASN A 251 16.72 23.32 17.66
C ASN A 251 15.59 23.49 18.68
N TYR A 252 14.61 24.33 18.36
CA TYR A 252 13.44 24.54 19.19
C TYR A 252 12.16 24.65 18.36
N ILE A 253 11.04 24.39 19.03
CA ILE A 253 9.69 24.58 18.47
C ILE A 253 9.27 26.00 18.77
N PRO A 254 8.97 26.85 17.76
CA PRO A 254 8.47 28.19 17.98
C PRO A 254 6.99 28.14 18.37
N ILE A 255 6.70 28.38 19.65
CA ILE A 255 5.34 28.55 20.15
C ILE A 255 5.19 30.02 20.64
N SER A 256 4.01 30.60 20.47
CA SER A 256 3.75 31.98 20.85
C SER A 256 4.17 32.28 22.30
N GLY A 257 5.30 32.98 22.47
CA GLY A 257 5.83 33.39 23.77
C GLY A 257 6.78 32.41 24.45
N GLU A 258 6.93 31.19 23.97
CA GLU A 258 7.80 30.17 24.56
C GLU A 258 8.65 29.43 23.49
N LYS A 259 9.83 28.97 23.90
CA LYS A 259 10.74 28.17 23.08
C LYS A 259 10.89 26.80 23.73
N ILE A 260 10.40 25.77 23.05
CA ILE A 260 10.57 24.39 23.51
C ILE A 260 11.76 23.79 22.81
N PHE A 261 12.90 23.71 23.50
CA PHE A 261 14.10 23.08 22.97
C PHE A 261 13.90 21.58 22.85
N VAL A 262 14.23 21.05 21.67
CA VAL A 262 14.24 19.61 21.38
C VAL A 262 15.68 19.11 21.35
N ASN A 263 15.90 17.92 21.87
CA ASN A 263 17.24 17.34 21.95
C ASN A 263 17.69 16.80 20.58
N ASN A 264 17.90 17.73 19.65
CA ASN A 264 18.48 17.43 18.34
C ASN A 264 19.90 17.99 18.29
N LYS A 265 20.88 17.11 18.09
CA LYS A 265 22.31 17.50 18.00
C LYS A 265 22.67 18.23 16.71
N SER A 266 21.74 18.36 15.77
CA SER A 266 21.96 19.04 14.49
C SER A 266 21.87 20.55 14.65
N ASN A 267 22.90 21.28 14.19
CA ASN A 267 22.86 22.74 14.06
C ASN A 267 22.19 23.21 12.78
N LYS A 268 21.53 22.29 12.02
CA LYS A 268 20.81 22.60 10.79
C LYS A 268 19.31 22.69 11.06
N LYS A 269 18.60 23.43 10.23
CA LYS A 269 17.13 23.43 10.22
C LYS A 269 16.62 22.02 10.04
N SER A 270 15.73 21.61 10.90
CA SER A 270 15.19 20.25 10.92
C SER A 270 13.67 20.28 11.03
N ILE A 271 13.03 19.19 10.64
CA ILE A 271 11.61 18.95 10.83
C ILE A 271 11.47 17.86 11.89
N LEU A 272 10.66 18.12 12.90
CA LEU A 272 10.29 17.12 13.91
C LEU A 272 9.07 16.34 13.43
N GLY A 273 9.19 15.03 13.40
CA GLY A 273 8.09 14.12 13.11
C GLY A 273 7.58 13.43 14.37
N ILE A 274 6.27 13.45 14.57
CA ILE A 274 5.61 12.69 15.64
C ILE A 274 4.29 12.10 15.15
N ARG A 275 4.07 10.80 15.44
CA ARG A 275 2.81 10.15 15.11
C ARG A 275 1.68 10.66 16.02
N PRO A 276 0.45 10.83 15.50
CA PRO A 276 -0.71 11.26 16.28
C PRO A 276 -0.98 10.41 17.53
N GLU A 277 -0.79 9.10 17.45
CA GLU A 277 -0.98 8.16 18.56
C GLU A 277 0.12 8.20 19.63
N ASN A 278 1.25 8.86 19.36
CA ASN A 278 2.36 9.03 20.29
C ASN A 278 2.28 10.37 21.06
N ILE A 279 1.22 11.14 20.82
CA ILE A 279 0.91 12.34 21.60
C ILE A 279 0.01 11.95 22.77
N GLU A 280 0.36 12.38 23.98
CA GLU A 280 -0.36 12.08 25.21
C GLU A 280 -0.98 13.35 25.78
N ILE A 281 -2.21 13.27 26.34
CA ILE A 281 -2.77 14.30 27.18
C ILE A 281 -2.14 14.17 28.55
N SER A 282 -1.67 15.30 29.11
CA SER A 282 -0.97 15.34 30.39
C SER A 282 -1.44 16.54 31.22
N GLU A 283 -1.18 16.51 32.53
CA GLU A 283 -1.47 17.63 33.42
C GLU A 283 -0.47 18.78 33.24
N LYS A 284 0.71 18.47 32.72
CA LYS A 284 1.82 19.41 32.49
C LYS A 284 2.45 19.11 31.14
N GLY A 285 2.70 20.15 30.35
CA GLY A 285 3.30 19.98 29.02
C GLY A 285 3.05 21.21 28.16
N ILE A 286 2.90 20.98 26.87
CA ILE A 286 2.67 22.02 25.88
C ILE A 286 1.18 22.35 25.86
N LYS A 287 0.82 23.60 26.14
CA LYS A 287 -0.57 24.04 26.10
C LYS A 287 -1.03 24.23 24.67
N CYS A 288 -2.10 23.55 24.29
CA CYS A 288 -2.71 23.61 22.96
C CYS A 288 -4.20 23.95 23.06
N LYS A 289 -4.69 24.74 22.09
CA LYS A 289 -6.11 24.95 21.90
C LYS A 289 -6.66 23.89 20.99
N ILE A 290 -7.84 23.32 21.31
CA ILE A 290 -8.53 22.39 20.42
C ILE A 290 -9.23 23.19 19.34
N ASN A 291 -8.93 22.89 18.08
CA ASN A 291 -9.60 23.47 16.91
C ASN A 291 -10.78 22.63 16.48
N ASP A 292 -10.66 21.30 16.55
CA ASP A 292 -11.69 20.35 16.11
C ASP A 292 -11.53 19.01 16.80
N LEU A 293 -12.64 18.27 16.94
CA LEU A 293 -12.74 16.96 17.53
C LEU A 293 -13.54 16.04 16.60
N ASP A 294 -12.90 15.01 16.06
CA ASP A 294 -13.51 13.99 15.22
C ASP A 294 -13.64 12.67 16.00
N TYR A 295 -14.90 12.29 16.30
CA TYR A 295 -15.22 11.07 17.02
C TYR A 295 -15.41 9.89 16.05
N GLN A 296 -14.52 8.91 16.10
CA GLN A 296 -14.51 7.76 15.21
C GLN A 296 -14.95 6.43 15.90
N GLY A 297 -15.71 6.53 16.96
CA GLY A 297 -16.18 5.37 17.73
C GLY A 297 -15.17 4.93 18.79
N SER A 298 -14.22 4.07 18.47
CA SER A 298 -13.17 3.64 19.40
C SER A 298 -12.12 4.71 19.67
N ASP A 299 -11.91 5.59 18.70
CA ASP A 299 -10.86 6.60 18.72
C ASP A 299 -11.47 8.01 18.58
N VAL A 300 -10.76 9.00 19.12
CA VAL A 300 -10.99 10.42 18.91
C VAL A 300 -9.73 11.03 18.33
N ILE A 301 -9.90 11.81 17.26
CA ILE A 301 -8.83 12.61 16.68
C ILE A 301 -9.05 14.07 17.04
N LEU A 302 -8.07 14.66 17.70
CA LEU A 302 -8.06 16.07 18.01
C LEU A 302 -7.19 16.80 16.99
N SER A 303 -7.72 17.88 16.43
CA SER A 303 -6.93 18.90 15.74
C SER A 303 -6.55 19.98 16.74
N LEU A 304 -5.27 20.14 17.00
CA LEU A 304 -4.72 21.02 18.02
C LEU A 304 -3.96 22.19 17.38
N GLN A 305 -4.21 23.41 17.87
CA GLN A 305 -3.38 24.57 17.54
C GLN A 305 -2.06 24.49 18.31
N PHE A 306 -0.97 24.38 17.59
CA PHE A 306 0.38 24.21 18.09
C PHE A 306 1.29 25.34 17.55
N GLY A 307 1.38 26.44 18.28
CA GLY A 307 2.00 27.65 17.76
C GLY A 307 1.30 28.16 16.51
N ASN A 308 2.05 28.30 15.40
CA ASN A 308 1.52 28.69 14.09
C ASN A 308 1.10 27.51 13.20
N GLN A 309 1.15 26.29 13.71
CA GLN A 309 0.85 25.06 12.99
C GLN A 309 -0.31 24.33 13.65
N SER A 310 -0.98 23.46 12.90
CA SER A 310 -1.94 22.51 13.46
C SER A 310 -1.32 21.12 13.47
N ILE A 311 -1.55 20.38 14.55
CA ILE A 311 -1.16 18.97 14.69
C ILE A 311 -2.36 18.12 15.02
N PHE A 312 -2.28 16.83 14.71
CA PHE A 312 -3.28 15.85 15.07
C PHE A 312 -2.79 14.99 16.22
N ALA A 313 -3.69 14.69 17.14
CA ALA A 313 -3.44 13.71 18.19
C ALA A 313 -4.59 12.69 18.20
N ARG A 314 -4.27 11.41 18.40
CA ARG A 314 -5.23 10.31 18.40
C ARG A 314 -5.27 9.65 19.77
N PHE A 315 -6.47 9.51 20.32
CA PHE A 315 -6.70 8.95 21.65
C PHE A 315 -7.81 7.91 21.62
N ASP A 316 -7.78 6.99 22.59
CA ASP A 316 -8.92 6.12 22.90
C ASP A 316 -10.10 7.00 23.35
N SER A 317 -11.28 6.80 22.78
CA SER A 317 -12.48 7.60 23.08
C SER A 317 -12.84 7.62 24.57
N LYS A 318 -12.53 6.54 25.32
CA LYS A 318 -12.77 6.46 26.77
C LYS A 318 -11.90 7.39 27.61
N LYS A 319 -10.81 7.92 27.04
CA LYS A 319 -9.90 8.87 27.73
C LYS A 319 -10.31 10.33 27.51
N VAL A 320 -11.38 10.58 26.76
CA VAL A 320 -11.70 11.91 26.21
C VAL A 320 -13.08 12.41 26.70
N ASP A 321 -13.65 11.81 27.77
CA ASP A 321 -15.02 12.08 28.25
C ASP A 321 -15.26 13.53 28.74
N GLN A 322 -14.23 14.31 29.08
CA GLN A 322 -14.33 15.73 29.43
C GLN A 322 -13.06 16.47 28.96
N ILE A 323 -13.08 16.97 27.73
CA ILE A 323 -12.00 17.82 27.25
C ILE A 323 -12.48 19.28 27.27
N ASP A 324 -11.74 20.12 27.97
CA ASP A 324 -11.87 21.59 27.93
C ASP A 324 -11.42 22.11 26.55
N GLU A 325 -11.70 23.37 26.25
CA GLU A 325 -11.23 24.03 25.01
C GLU A 325 -9.69 24.01 24.84
N GLN A 326 -8.96 23.67 25.90
CA GLN A 326 -7.50 23.66 25.96
C GLN A 326 -7.02 22.37 26.64
N VAL A 327 -5.95 21.78 26.10
CA VAL A 327 -5.30 20.59 26.65
C VAL A 327 -3.80 20.82 26.75
N TYR A 328 -3.17 20.13 27.69
CA TYR A 328 -1.72 20.00 27.73
C TYR A 328 -1.32 18.69 27.07
N ILE A 329 -0.34 18.73 26.18
CA ILE A 329 0.17 17.56 25.48
C ILE A 329 1.64 17.33 25.83
N SER A 330 2.02 16.05 25.78
CA SER A 330 3.38 15.58 25.93
C SER A 330 3.66 14.42 25.00
N TRP A 331 4.91 14.00 24.89
CA TRP A 331 5.35 12.85 24.12
C TRP A 331 6.64 12.25 24.67
N ASN A 332 6.90 11.00 24.32
CA ASN A 332 8.18 10.37 24.65
C ASN A 332 9.24 10.80 23.63
N LYS A 333 10.45 11.10 24.09
CA LYS A 333 11.58 11.46 23.22
C LYS A 333 11.97 10.38 22.23
N ASN A 334 11.73 9.10 22.58
CA ASN A 334 12.06 7.96 21.73
C ASN A 334 11.13 7.81 20.52
N ASP A 335 9.96 8.47 20.55
CA ASP A 335 8.97 8.41 19.47
C ASP A 335 9.11 9.56 18.46
N LEU A 336 10.14 10.39 18.66
CA LEU A 336 10.43 11.51 17.79
C LEU A 336 11.30 11.08 16.61
N HIS A 337 10.97 11.65 15.45
CA HIS A 337 11.74 11.53 14.23
C HIS A 337 12.27 12.91 13.83
N TYR A 338 13.47 12.94 13.27
CA TYR A 338 14.06 14.18 12.78
C TYR A 338 14.38 14.03 11.30
N PHE A 339 13.98 15.03 10.53
CA PHE A 339 14.23 15.09 9.10
C PHE A 339 14.98 16.38 8.77
N ASP A 340 15.86 16.31 7.80
CA ASP A 340 16.51 17.48 7.23
C ASP A 340 15.46 18.34 6.49
N SER A 341 15.46 19.65 6.71
CA SER A 341 14.42 20.52 6.16
C SER A 341 14.54 20.78 4.65
N GLU A 342 15.72 20.55 4.06
CA GLU A 342 15.96 20.80 2.64
C GLU A 342 15.72 19.53 1.81
N SER A 343 16.30 18.41 2.23
CA SER A 343 16.19 17.13 1.52
C SER A 343 14.96 16.34 1.91
N GLY A 344 14.36 16.61 3.07
CA GLY A 344 13.29 15.80 3.65
C GLY A 344 13.74 14.41 4.14
N LEU A 345 15.03 14.09 4.06
CA LEU A 345 15.55 12.80 4.49
C LEU A 345 15.66 12.72 6.01
N ARG A 346 15.45 11.51 6.54
CA ARG A 346 15.58 11.25 7.96
C ARG A 346 17.03 11.42 8.41
N ASN A 347 17.23 12.18 9.49
CA ASN A 347 18.51 12.21 10.18
C ASN A 347 18.67 10.89 10.93
N VAL A 348 19.62 10.06 10.52
CA VAL A 348 20.00 8.84 11.21
C VAL A 348 21.10 9.25 12.20
N ASP A 349 20.79 9.21 13.52
CA ASP A 349 21.80 9.34 14.58
C ASP A 349 22.65 8.06 14.71
#